data_6eae14b834be249421ce5d1eb706350f
#
_entry.id   6eae14b834be249421ce5d1eb706350f
#
_cell.length_a   1.000
_cell.length_b   1.000
_cell.length_c   1.000
_cell.angle_alpha   90.00
_cell.angle_beta   90.00
_cell.angle_gamma   90.00
#
_symmetry.space_group_name_H-M   'P 1'
#
loop_
_entity.id
_entity.type
_entity.pdbx_description
1 polymer ?
#
loop_
_entity_poly.entity_id
_entity_poly.type
_entity_poly.pdbx_seq_one_letter_code
_entity_poly.pdbx_strand_id
1 'polypeptide(L)'
;MRILVAGWLVVLTCLTLAAQTRQSEDSSLLRPSDIAYAEATEFAQFLNQHDITVKSIHRSKLESFFRGVKKAAFFKTDKGILEVIFFPDNGAERVSPTERRENGLFIYSFRGQPQPNPPGDTINAGRPMYFITHRSWFIVTSDERTSTAVKSLF
;
A
#
# COMPACT_ATOMS: atom_id res chain seq x y z
N MET A 1 -2.82 23.87 -65.16
CA MET A 1 -1.94 22.95 -64.44
C MET A 1 -1.75 23.49 -63.04
N ARG A 2 -2.68 23.16 -62.16
CA ARG A 2 -2.67 23.53 -60.72
C ARG A 2 -3.47 22.44 -59.99
N ILE A 3 -2.81 21.47 -59.43
CA ILE A 3 -3.42 20.50 -58.47
C ILE A 3 -2.31 20.01 -57.55
N LEU A 4 -2.70 19.87 -56.27
CA LEU A 4 -2.05 19.14 -55.20
C LEU A 4 -0.99 19.87 -54.37
N VAL A 5 -1.44 20.58 -53.34
CA VAL A 5 -0.81 20.64 -52.02
C VAL A 5 -1.93 20.82 -50.97
N ALA A 6 -2.63 19.78 -50.61
CA ALA A 6 -3.54 19.78 -49.46
C ALA A 6 -3.70 18.34 -48.98
N GLY A 7 -2.75 17.83 -48.22
CA GLY A 7 -2.87 16.44 -47.73
C GLY A 7 -1.89 16.02 -46.63
N TRP A 8 -1.14 16.94 -46.05
CA TRP A 8 -0.09 16.53 -45.09
C TRP A 8 -0.15 17.21 -43.70
N LEU A 9 -1.29 17.76 -43.32
CA LEU A 9 -1.38 18.54 -42.07
C LEU A 9 -2.33 17.93 -41.00
N VAL A 10 -2.82 16.71 -41.20
CA VAL A 10 -3.77 16.10 -40.26
C VAL A 10 -3.18 14.93 -39.41
N VAL A 11 -1.98 14.46 -39.76
CA VAL A 11 -1.41 13.28 -39.05
C VAL A 11 -0.56 13.64 -37.82
N LEU A 12 -0.22 14.92 -37.62
CA LEU A 12 0.70 15.30 -36.51
C LEU A 12 0.00 15.69 -35.21
N THR A 13 -1.32 15.77 -35.15
CA THR A 13 -2.05 16.15 -33.91
C THR A 13 -2.57 14.99 -33.06
N CYS A 14 -2.50 13.76 -33.59
CA CYS A 14 -2.95 12.60 -32.79
C CYS A 14 -1.87 11.93 -31.90
N LEU A 15 -0.60 12.30 -32.07
CA LEU A 15 0.51 11.69 -31.32
C LEU A 15 0.84 12.40 -30.00
N THR A 16 0.28 13.58 -29.76
CA THR A 16 0.54 14.32 -28.49
C THR A 16 -0.47 14.05 -27.39
N LEU A 17 -1.62 13.41 -27.67
CA LEU A 17 -2.61 13.10 -26.63
C LEU A 17 -2.36 11.78 -25.90
N ALA A 18 -1.57 10.89 -26.47
CA ALA A 18 -1.26 9.59 -25.86
C ALA A 18 -0.14 9.66 -24.78
N ALA A 19 0.60 10.76 -24.73
CA ALA A 19 1.69 10.95 -23.77
C ALA A 19 1.23 11.57 -22.43
N GLN A 20 0.06 12.20 -22.40
CA GLN A 20 -0.43 12.87 -21.18
C GLN A 20 -1.23 11.97 -20.24
N THR A 21 -1.68 10.79 -20.67
CA THR A 21 -2.47 9.89 -19.82
C THR A 21 -1.60 8.96 -18.97
N ARG A 22 -0.28 8.93 -19.13
CA ARG A 22 0.64 8.12 -18.31
C ARG A 22 1.30 8.87 -17.16
N GLN A 23 1.11 10.17 -17.03
CA GLN A 23 1.72 10.97 -15.95
C GLN A 23 0.85 11.09 -14.70
N SER A 24 -0.37 10.57 -14.68
CA SER A 24 -1.29 10.72 -13.55
C SER A 24 -1.18 9.61 -12.49
N GLU A 25 -0.50 8.49 -12.78
CA GLU A 25 -0.34 7.41 -11.81
C GLU A 25 0.94 7.51 -10.96
N ASP A 26 1.85 8.40 -11.32
CA ASP A 26 3.18 8.48 -10.68
C ASP A 26 3.29 9.57 -9.60
N SER A 27 2.24 10.37 -9.39
CA SER A 27 2.25 11.45 -8.39
C SER A 27 1.99 10.98 -6.95
N SER A 28 1.71 9.69 -6.74
CA SER A 28 1.63 9.09 -5.41
C SER A 28 2.97 8.50 -4.94
N LEU A 29 4.00 8.54 -5.78
CA LEU A 29 5.37 8.20 -5.37
C LEU A 29 5.81 9.24 -4.35
N LEU A 30 5.97 8.82 -3.11
CA LEU A 30 6.62 9.65 -2.10
C LEU A 30 7.99 10.03 -2.65
N ARG A 31 8.25 11.34 -2.79
CA ARG A 31 9.61 11.80 -2.98
C ARG A 31 10.43 11.30 -1.80
N PRO A 32 11.74 11.02 -1.94
CA PRO A 32 12.58 10.60 -0.81
C PRO A 32 12.45 11.51 0.42
N SER A 33 12.13 12.81 0.22
CA SER A 33 11.83 13.78 1.28
C SER A 33 10.46 13.62 1.94
N ASP A 34 9.51 12.92 1.30
CA ASP A 34 8.16 12.67 1.83
C ASP A 34 8.10 11.33 2.57
N ILE A 35 9.12 10.47 2.44
CA ILE A 35 9.34 9.31 3.30
C ILE A 35 9.94 9.82 4.62
N ALA A 36 9.21 10.71 5.27
CA ALA A 36 9.59 11.23 6.60
C ALA A 36 9.39 10.18 7.70
N TYR A 37 9.18 8.91 7.33
CA TYR A 37 9.05 7.83 8.29
C TYR A 37 10.35 7.05 8.34
N ALA A 38 11.16 7.31 9.36
CA ALA A 38 12.34 6.50 9.64
C ALA A 38 11.95 5.01 9.71
N GLU A 39 10.76 4.74 10.26
CA GLU A 39 10.20 3.40 10.40
C GLU A 39 9.93 2.71 9.04
N ALA A 40 9.52 3.46 8.01
CA ALA A 40 9.34 2.89 6.67
C ALA A 40 10.69 2.54 6.03
N THR A 41 11.70 3.34 6.26
CA THR A 41 13.07 3.06 5.81
C THR A 41 13.65 1.84 6.52
N GLU A 42 13.47 1.75 7.83
CA GLU A 42 13.89 0.60 8.64
C GLU A 42 13.22 -0.69 8.16
N PHE A 43 11.91 -0.66 7.95
CA PHE A 43 11.17 -1.81 7.44
C PHE A 43 11.63 -2.23 6.03
N ALA A 44 11.89 -1.27 5.14
CA ALA A 44 12.42 -1.55 3.81
C ALA A 44 13.81 -2.18 3.87
N GLN A 45 14.69 -1.70 4.75
CA GLN A 45 16.00 -2.29 4.98
C GLN A 45 15.89 -3.71 5.52
N PHE A 46 15.00 -3.93 6.48
CA PHE A 46 14.72 -5.25 7.03
C PHE A 46 14.28 -6.22 5.93
N LEU A 47 13.33 -5.85 5.07
CA LEU A 47 12.88 -6.69 3.97
C LEU A 47 14.03 -7.02 2.99
N ASN A 48 14.81 -6.01 2.60
CA ASN A 48 15.93 -6.18 1.67
C ASN A 48 17.02 -7.09 2.24
N GLN A 49 17.26 -7.06 3.56
CA GLN A 49 18.20 -7.95 4.24
C GLN A 49 17.73 -9.43 4.26
N HIS A 50 16.45 -9.67 4.01
CA HIS A 50 15.82 -10.99 4.01
C HIS A 50 15.30 -11.40 2.63
N ASP A 51 15.98 -10.98 1.57
CA ASP A 51 15.70 -11.36 0.18
C ASP A 51 14.29 -10.98 -0.33
N ILE A 52 13.68 -9.94 0.25
CA ILE A 52 12.47 -9.33 -0.26
C ILE A 52 12.81 -7.92 -0.77
N THR A 53 12.98 -7.79 -2.08
CA THR A 53 13.39 -6.53 -2.70
C THR A 53 12.25 -5.51 -2.70
N VAL A 54 12.47 -4.38 -2.03
CA VAL A 54 11.54 -3.24 -2.07
C VAL A 54 11.78 -2.43 -3.34
N LYS A 55 10.75 -2.33 -4.17
CA LYS A 55 10.78 -1.60 -5.45
C LYS A 55 10.36 -0.15 -5.30
N SER A 56 9.36 0.11 -4.46
CA SER A 56 8.90 1.47 -4.16
C SER A 56 8.13 1.52 -2.85
N ILE A 57 8.13 2.71 -2.24
CA ILE A 57 7.41 3.01 -1.00
C ILE A 57 6.49 4.20 -1.28
N HIS A 58 5.23 4.07 -0.89
CA HIS A 58 4.21 5.10 -1.07
C HIS A 58 3.50 5.39 0.25
N ARG A 59 2.86 6.54 0.33
CA ARG A 59 2.00 6.88 1.45
C ARG A 59 0.76 5.98 1.47
N SER A 60 0.42 5.43 2.64
CA SER A 60 -0.79 4.63 2.80
C SER A 60 -1.98 5.49 3.18
N LYS A 61 -3.16 5.13 2.67
CA LYS A 61 -4.44 5.71 3.09
C LYS A 61 -4.85 5.25 4.51
N LEU A 62 -4.18 4.23 5.05
CA LEU A 62 -4.44 3.73 6.41
C LEU A 62 -3.75 4.54 7.52
N GLU A 63 -3.06 5.65 7.19
CA GLU A 63 -2.37 6.50 8.17
C GLU A 63 -3.25 6.94 9.35
N SER A 64 -4.54 7.12 9.11
CA SER A 64 -5.50 7.57 10.13
C SER A 64 -6.47 6.46 10.56
N PHE A 65 -6.27 5.24 10.11
CA PHE A 65 -7.21 4.15 10.40
C PHE A 65 -7.24 3.79 11.88
N PHE A 66 -6.08 3.70 12.54
CA PHE A 66 -6.01 3.49 13.97
C PHE A 66 -5.80 4.80 14.73
N ARG A 67 -6.58 5.02 15.80
CA ARG A 67 -6.41 6.21 16.65
C ARG A 67 -5.01 6.22 17.29
N GLY A 68 -4.35 7.36 17.19
CA GLY A 68 -2.99 7.54 17.76
C GLY A 68 -1.86 7.01 16.87
N VAL A 69 -2.18 6.35 15.77
CA VAL A 69 -1.20 5.95 14.75
C VAL A 69 -1.31 6.92 13.57
N LYS A 70 -0.21 7.58 13.22
CA LYS A 70 -0.17 8.59 12.17
C LYS A 70 0.76 8.23 11.02
N LYS A 71 1.30 7.03 11.03
CA LYS A 71 2.29 6.58 10.06
C LYS A 71 1.87 5.24 9.48
N ALA A 72 1.69 5.21 8.18
CA ALA A 72 1.49 3.98 7.43
C ALA A 72 2.10 4.13 6.04
N ALA A 73 2.66 3.07 5.51
CA ALA A 73 3.28 3.05 4.20
C ALA A 73 2.85 1.82 3.40
N PHE A 74 2.87 1.99 2.10
CA PHE A 74 2.54 0.97 1.13
C PHE A 74 3.81 0.61 0.37
N PHE A 75 4.20 -0.65 0.40
CA PHE A 75 5.43 -1.17 -0.19
C PHE A 75 5.10 -2.03 -1.40
N LYS A 76 5.66 -1.71 -2.55
CA LYS A 76 5.72 -2.63 -3.69
C LYS A 76 7.02 -3.41 -3.58
N THR A 77 6.93 -4.73 -3.53
CA THR A 77 8.08 -5.62 -3.46
C THR A 77 8.13 -6.57 -4.65
N ASP A 78 9.18 -7.37 -4.76
CA ASP A 78 9.27 -8.45 -5.73
C ASP A 78 8.34 -9.63 -5.38
N LYS A 79 7.92 -9.76 -4.12
CA LYS A 79 6.99 -10.81 -3.66
C LYS A 79 5.53 -10.38 -3.71
N GLY A 80 5.24 -9.08 -3.80
CA GLY A 80 3.89 -8.55 -3.84
C GLY A 80 3.77 -7.22 -3.11
N ILE A 81 2.56 -6.92 -2.66
CA ILE A 81 2.22 -5.64 -2.05
C ILE A 81 2.01 -5.83 -0.55
N LEU A 82 2.64 -4.95 0.23
CA LEU A 82 2.47 -4.86 1.67
C LEU A 82 1.99 -3.46 2.04
N GLU A 83 1.06 -3.37 2.94
CA GLU A 83 0.67 -2.13 3.58
C GLU A 83 1.01 -2.25 5.07
N VAL A 84 1.78 -1.31 5.59
CA VAL A 84 2.33 -1.38 6.95
C VAL A 84 1.91 -0.17 7.75
N ILE A 85 1.32 -0.42 8.88
CA ILE A 85 0.96 0.57 9.88
C ILE A 85 2.00 0.50 11.00
N PHE A 86 2.63 1.63 11.32
CA PHE A 86 3.68 1.72 12.32
C PHE A 86 3.11 2.17 13.65
N PHE A 87 3.12 1.27 14.62
CA PHE A 87 2.65 1.51 15.97
C PHE A 87 3.79 1.98 16.88
N PRO A 88 3.53 2.86 17.84
CA PRO A 88 4.50 3.14 18.89
C PRO A 88 4.61 1.96 19.86
N ASP A 89 5.74 1.83 20.53
CA ASP A 89 5.94 0.97 21.71
C ASP A 89 5.50 -0.49 21.53
N ASN A 90 5.79 -1.10 20.38
CA ASN A 90 5.38 -2.48 20.06
C ASN A 90 3.85 -2.68 20.09
N GLY A 91 3.09 -1.62 19.89
CA GLY A 91 1.62 -1.63 19.98
C GLY A 91 0.93 -2.54 18.97
N ALA A 92 1.60 -2.88 17.86
CA ALA A 92 1.03 -3.77 16.84
C ALA A 92 0.69 -5.17 17.40
N GLU A 93 1.50 -5.70 18.32
CA GLU A 93 1.30 -7.01 18.91
C GLU A 93 0.01 -7.12 19.76
N ARG A 94 -0.55 -5.98 20.12
CA ARG A 94 -1.80 -5.91 20.89
C ARG A 94 -3.04 -5.92 20.00
N VAL A 95 -2.86 -5.76 18.68
CA VAL A 95 -3.98 -5.72 17.72
C VAL A 95 -4.33 -7.13 17.28
N SER A 96 -5.57 -7.53 17.51
CA SER A 96 -6.10 -8.83 17.08
C SER A 96 -7.19 -8.63 16.04
N PRO A 97 -6.93 -8.96 14.78
CA PRO A 97 -7.96 -8.95 13.74
C PRO A 97 -8.90 -10.16 13.91
N THR A 98 -10.19 -9.93 13.71
CA THR A 98 -11.23 -10.96 13.68
C THR A 98 -11.92 -10.90 12.33
N GLU A 99 -11.95 -12.01 11.61
CA GLU A 99 -12.65 -12.14 10.33
C GLU A 99 -14.07 -12.66 10.53
N ARG A 100 -15.01 -12.09 9.77
CA ARG A 100 -16.31 -12.68 9.50
C ARG A 100 -16.64 -12.54 8.02
N ARG A 101 -17.54 -13.39 7.52
CA ARG A 101 -18.05 -13.31 6.15
C ARG A 101 -19.52 -12.97 6.17
N GLU A 102 -19.90 -11.98 5.38
CA GLU A 102 -21.27 -11.55 5.27
C GLU A 102 -21.54 -11.05 3.84
N ASN A 103 -22.58 -11.58 3.18
CA ASN A 103 -22.95 -11.20 1.83
C ASN A 103 -21.82 -11.25 0.80
N GLY A 104 -20.92 -12.23 0.89
CA GLY A 104 -19.77 -12.39 0.00
C GLY A 104 -18.59 -11.45 0.31
N LEU A 105 -18.68 -10.64 1.35
CA LEU A 105 -17.61 -9.76 1.80
C LEU A 105 -16.84 -10.37 2.96
N PHE A 106 -15.55 -10.12 2.97
CA PHE A 106 -14.68 -10.37 4.11
C PHE A 106 -14.67 -9.12 4.98
N ILE A 107 -15.15 -9.25 6.20
CA ILE A 107 -15.26 -8.16 7.16
C ILE A 107 -14.26 -8.41 8.29
N TYR A 108 -13.35 -7.46 8.49
CA TYR A 108 -12.32 -7.54 9.51
C TYR A 108 -12.58 -6.49 10.60
N SER A 109 -12.72 -6.97 11.82
CA SER A 109 -12.83 -6.13 13.02
C SER A 109 -11.54 -6.26 13.83
N PHE A 110 -11.11 -5.17 14.48
CA PHE A 110 -9.84 -5.12 15.21
C PHE A 110 -10.08 -4.87 16.68
N ARG A 111 -9.36 -5.60 17.53
CA ARG A 111 -9.35 -5.41 18.98
C ARG A 111 -7.93 -5.10 19.43
N GLY A 112 -7.78 -4.33 20.49
CA GLY A 112 -6.50 -3.97 21.08
C GLY A 112 -6.28 -2.46 21.15
N GLN A 113 -5.09 -2.06 21.53
CA GLN A 113 -4.68 -0.66 21.66
C GLN A 113 -3.60 -0.34 20.63
N PRO A 114 -3.69 0.79 19.92
CA PRO A 114 -4.83 1.71 19.90
C PRO A 114 -6.04 1.11 19.19
N GLN A 115 -7.23 1.57 19.53
CA GLN A 115 -8.48 1.15 18.90
C GLN A 115 -8.63 1.78 17.50
N PRO A 116 -9.33 1.11 16.57
CA PRO A 116 -9.75 1.72 15.31
C PRO A 116 -10.50 3.04 15.56
N ASN A 117 -10.44 3.95 14.63
CA ASN A 117 -11.09 5.24 14.73
C ASN A 117 -12.08 5.46 13.57
N PRO A 118 -13.40 5.61 13.86
CA PRO A 118 -14.05 5.53 15.19
C PRO A 118 -14.07 4.09 15.74
N PRO A 119 -14.36 3.93 17.03
CA PRO A 119 -14.49 2.59 17.64
C PRO A 119 -15.52 1.76 16.90
N GLY A 120 -15.13 0.54 16.51
CA GLY A 120 -15.99 -0.34 15.74
C GLY A 120 -15.80 -0.27 14.22
N ASP A 121 -14.85 0.53 13.75
CA ASP A 121 -14.49 0.52 12.33
C ASP A 121 -14.08 -0.87 11.86
N THR A 122 -14.58 -1.21 10.68
CA THR A 122 -14.31 -2.48 10.04
C THR A 122 -13.75 -2.24 8.63
N ILE A 123 -12.88 -3.11 8.20
CA ILE A 123 -12.47 -3.17 6.79
C ILE A 123 -13.41 -4.15 6.08
N ASN A 124 -14.14 -3.64 5.09
CA ASN A 124 -14.93 -4.46 4.17
C ASN A 124 -14.07 -4.73 2.94
N ALA A 125 -13.67 -5.99 2.74
CA ALA A 125 -12.83 -6.38 1.63
C ALA A 125 -13.57 -7.35 0.70
N GLY A 126 -13.39 -7.18 -0.61
CA GLY A 126 -13.92 -8.10 -1.62
C GLY A 126 -13.12 -9.41 -1.74
N ARG A 127 -12.04 -9.55 -0.98
CA ARG A 127 -11.12 -10.68 -0.99
C ARG A 127 -10.52 -10.91 0.40
N PRO A 128 -9.96 -12.11 0.66
CA PRO A 128 -9.23 -12.37 1.89
C PRO A 128 -8.10 -11.36 2.10
N MET A 129 -7.87 -10.99 3.35
CA MET A 129 -6.71 -10.19 3.77
C MET A 129 -5.93 -10.95 4.83
N TYR A 130 -4.64 -10.81 4.81
CA TYR A 130 -3.71 -11.46 5.73
C TYR A 130 -3.05 -10.39 6.58
N PHE A 131 -3.00 -10.66 7.88
CA PHE A 131 -2.47 -9.74 8.87
C PHE A 131 -1.28 -10.38 9.57
N ILE A 132 -0.21 -9.61 9.75
CA ILE A 132 1.00 -10.03 10.43
C ILE A 132 1.32 -8.95 11.45
N THR A 133 1.56 -9.33 12.68
CA THR A 133 1.96 -8.42 13.74
C THR A 133 3.35 -8.79 14.23
N HIS A 134 4.23 -7.83 14.25
CA HIS A 134 5.55 -7.99 14.82
C HIS A 134 6.02 -6.67 15.43
N ARG A 135 6.19 -6.62 16.75
CA ARG A 135 6.61 -5.41 17.49
C ARG A 135 5.75 -4.19 17.14
N SER A 136 6.34 -3.21 16.44
CA SER A 136 5.67 -1.98 16.00
C SER A 136 4.98 -2.10 14.65
N TRP A 137 5.11 -3.22 13.94
CA TRP A 137 4.65 -3.38 12.56
C TRP A 137 3.35 -4.17 12.51
N PHE A 138 2.31 -3.54 12.00
CA PHE A 138 1.06 -4.20 11.63
C PHE A 138 1.00 -4.24 10.10
N ILE A 139 1.24 -5.42 9.55
CA ILE A 139 1.43 -5.63 8.12
C ILE A 139 0.16 -6.24 7.54
N VAL A 140 -0.30 -5.69 6.44
CA VAL A 140 -1.51 -6.09 5.72
C VAL A 140 -1.15 -6.45 4.29
N THR A 141 -1.63 -7.58 3.81
CA THR A 141 -1.55 -7.96 2.39
C THR A 141 -2.80 -8.74 1.99
N SER A 142 -3.12 -8.72 0.71
CA SER A 142 -4.21 -9.53 0.14
C SER A 142 -3.69 -10.74 -0.63
N ASP A 143 -2.39 -10.97 -0.63
CA ASP A 143 -1.74 -12.10 -1.28
C ASP A 143 -1.17 -13.07 -0.25
N GLU A 144 -1.64 -14.32 -0.32
CA GLU A 144 -1.24 -15.39 0.58
C GLU A 144 0.25 -15.73 0.48
N ARG A 145 0.81 -15.73 -0.74
CA ARG A 145 2.23 -16.02 -0.95
C ARG A 145 3.12 -14.95 -0.31
N THR A 146 2.75 -13.69 -0.50
CA THR A 146 3.41 -12.56 0.13
C THR A 146 3.30 -12.65 1.66
N SER A 147 2.11 -12.99 2.18
CA SER A 147 1.92 -13.20 3.61
C SER A 147 2.82 -14.30 4.17
N THR A 148 2.89 -15.44 3.48
CA THR A 148 3.73 -16.57 3.89
C THR A 148 5.21 -16.18 3.88
N ALA A 149 5.68 -15.52 2.82
CA ALA A 149 7.06 -15.06 2.72
C ALA A 149 7.44 -14.09 3.84
N VAL A 150 6.56 -13.14 4.17
CA VAL A 150 6.82 -12.18 5.25
C VAL A 150 6.72 -12.83 6.63
N LYS A 151 5.76 -13.73 6.85
CA LYS A 151 5.64 -14.46 8.13
C LYS A 151 6.88 -15.30 8.46
N SER A 152 7.55 -15.85 7.45
CA SER A 152 8.75 -16.66 7.66
C SER A 152 9.97 -15.86 8.12
N LEU A 153 9.87 -14.52 8.18
CA LEU A 153 10.94 -13.64 8.64
C LEU A 153 10.92 -13.41 10.16
N PHE A 154 9.85 -13.79 10.83
CA PHE A 154 9.60 -13.59 12.25
C PHE A 154 9.42 -14.93 12.98
#